data_9bdea27b4de986291fd35fc381556d71
#
_entry.id   9bdea27b4de986291fd35fc381556d71
#
_cell.length_a   1.000
_cell.length_b   1.000
_cell.length_c   1.000
_cell.angle_alpha   90.00
_cell.angle_beta   90.00
_cell.angle_gamma   90.00
#
_symmetry.space_group_name_H-M   'P 1'
#
loop_
_entity.id
_entity.type
_entity.pdbx_description
1 polymer ?
#
loop_
_entity_poly.entity_id
_entity_poly.type
_entity_poly.pdbx_seq_one_letter_code
_entity_poly.pdbx_strand_id
1 'polypeptide(L)'
;MSTIQAIAFRRNQLRRVRDTFPEIERPGVYVLIGADETEPGRLLGYIGESEGVGGRLATHSADSARSFWNDTGVLVSKDENLTKSHARYVEAALIRAVSDNPRWTLPNANRPSNDAGKLPLPDRVAMDEFIDQTKTLVGALGWDLFKVVRGPVASPAQAAEAPLLPSPAAAERFSFRGEGFDAEMKIGASGEIIVTSGSKARLRTTPTIPKGTVAMRQMLQDRGVLKPM
;
A
#
# COMPACT_ATOMS: atom_id res chain seq x y z
N MET A 1 16.98 -22.43 -1.52
CA MET A 1 16.13 -21.50 -0.75
C MET A 1 16.55 -20.09 -1.11
N SER A 2 15.66 -19.31 -1.69
CA SER A 2 15.95 -17.89 -1.97
C SER A 2 15.66 -17.10 -0.69
N THR A 3 16.67 -16.41 -0.16
CA THR A 3 16.50 -15.62 1.08
C THR A 3 16.03 -14.23 0.70
N ILE A 4 14.75 -13.95 0.89
CA ILE A 4 14.17 -12.63 0.63
C ILE A 4 14.59 -11.61 1.70
N GLN A 5 14.91 -10.41 1.26
CA GLN A 5 15.08 -9.23 2.10
C GLN A 5 14.08 -8.17 1.68
N ALA A 6 13.31 -7.66 2.63
CA ALA A 6 12.42 -6.53 2.42
C ALA A 6 12.99 -5.28 3.10
N ILE A 7 13.02 -4.16 2.38
CA ILE A 7 13.45 -2.86 2.87
C ILE A 7 12.29 -1.89 2.66
N ALA A 8 11.71 -1.37 3.74
CA ALA A 8 10.60 -0.43 3.68
C ALA A 8 11.02 0.95 4.19
N PHE A 9 10.64 1.99 3.46
CA PHE A 9 11.02 3.37 3.79
C PHE A 9 10.12 4.40 3.09
N ARG A 10 10.16 5.63 3.57
CA ARG A 10 9.48 6.75 2.93
C ARG A 10 10.32 7.35 1.80
N ARG A 11 9.67 7.89 0.77
CA ARG A 11 10.32 8.50 -0.40
C ARG A 11 11.46 9.46 -0.05
N ASN A 12 11.28 10.30 0.97
CA ASN A 12 12.30 11.27 1.40
C ASN A 12 13.53 10.64 2.05
N GLN A 13 13.49 9.35 2.38
CA GLN A 13 14.59 8.59 2.96
C GLN A 13 15.42 7.85 1.91
N LEU A 14 15.03 7.88 0.62
CA LEU A 14 15.66 7.10 -0.44
C LEU A 14 17.20 7.25 -0.46
N ARG A 15 17.71 8.48 -0.39
CA ARG A 15 19.16 8.72 -0.39
C ARG A 15 19.84 8.01 0.77
N ARG A 16 19.33 8.19 2.00
CA ARG A 16 19.87 7.55 3.19
C ARG A 16 19.82 6.02 3.11
N VAL A 17 18.73 5.48 2.57
CA VAL A 17 18.57 4.03 2.43
C VAL A 17 19.58 3.46 1.44
N ARG A 18 19.84 4.13 0.31
CA ARG A 18 20.88 3.73 -0.65
C ARG A 18 22.27 3.74 -0.04
N ASP A 19 22.57 4.73 0.80
CA ASP A 19 23.87 4.82 1.49
C ASP A 19 24.03 3.75 2.59
N THR A 20 22.90 3.26 3.17
CA THR A 20 22.91 2.32 4.29
C THR A 20 22.77 0.85 3.86
N PHE A 21 22.00 0.59 2.81
CA PHE A 21 21.64 -0.75 2.31
C PHE A 21 22.09 -0.93 0.87
N PRO A 22 23.35 -1.35 0.62
CA PRO A 22 23.86 -1.53 -0.74
C PRO A 22 23.08 -2.58 -1.53
N GLU A 23 22.34 -3.48 -0.85
CA GLU A 23 21.50 -4.49 -1.48
C GLU A 23 20.37 -3.88 -2.34
N ILE A 24 20.00 -2.63 -2.09
CA ILE A 24 18.98 -1.94 -2.88
C ILE A 24 19.44 -1.70 -4.34
N GLU A 25 20.73 -1.76 -4.60
CA GLU A 25 21.29 -1.64 -5.97
C GLU A 25 21.30 -2.98 -6.73
N ARG A 26 20.79 -4.05 -6.15
CA ARG A 26 20.68 -5.38 -6.77
C ARG A 26 19.40 -5.50 -7.59
N PRO A 27 19.30 -6.56 -8.44
CA PRO A 27 18.04 -6.90 -9.08
C PRO A 27 16.94 -7.19 -8.05
N GLY A 28 15.75 -6.68 -8.32
CA GLY A 28 14.64 -6.84 -7.39
C GLY A 28 13.34 -6.25 -7.90
N VAL A 29 12.34 -6.35 -7.04
CA VAL A 29 11.01 -5.79 -7.23
C VAL A 29 10.76 -4.71 -6.19
N TYR A 30 10.05 -3.68 -6.58
CA TYR A 30 9.66 -2.62 -5.66
C TYR A 30 8.18 -2.30 -5.77
N VAL A 31 7.63 -1.83 -4.66
CA VAL A 31 6.25 -1.39 -4.54
C VAL A 31 6.27 0.07 -4.08
N LEU A 32 5.63 0.95 -4.84
CA LEU A 32 5.41 2.35 -4.49
C LEU A 32 3.96 2.53 -4.07
N ILE A 33 3.72 3.21 -2.97
CA ILE A 33 2.41 3.38 -2.37
C ILE A 33 2.15 4.85 -2.07
N GLY A 34 0.94 5.30 -2.40
CA GLY A 34 0.47 6.63 -2.07
C GLY A 34 -1.03 6.74 -2.14
N ALA A 35 -1.55 7.92 -1.83
CA ALA A 35 -2.97 8.21 -1.94
C ALA A 35 -3.33 8.50 -3.39
N ASP A 36 -4.52 8.07 -3.81
CA ASP A 36 -5.10 8.52 -5.06
C ASP A 36 -5.68 9.94 -4.87
N GLU A 37 -5.06 10.93 -5.54
CA GLU A 37 -5.53 12.31 -5.45
C GLU A 37 -6.84 12.53 -6.20
N THR A 38 -7.22 11.61 -7.10
CA THR A 38 -8.44 11.71 -7.91
C THR A 38 -9.63 11.00 -7.28
N GLU A 39 -9.38 9.93 -6.52
CA GLU A 39 -10.43 9.16 -5.85
C GLU A 39 -10.16 9.07 -4.34
N PRO A 40 -10.75 9.96 -3.52
CA PRO A 40 -10.56 9.95 -2.07
C PRO A 40 -10.95 8.60 -1.45
N GLY A 41 -10.03 8.02 -0.68
CA GLY A 41 -10.22 6.73 -0.02
C GLY A 41 -9.67 5.53 -0.80
N ARG A 42 -9.19 5.73 -2.04
CA ARG A 42 -8.39 4.75 -2.76
C ARG A 42 -6.90 4.97 -2.58
N LEU A 43 -6.16 3.91 -2.75
CA LEU A 43 -4.70 3.92 -2.72
C LEU A 43 -4.16 3.64 -4.12
N LEU A 44 -3.11 4.37 -4.48
CA LEU A 44 -2.33 4.08 -5.67
C LEU A 44 -1.16 3.17 -5.30
N GLY A 45 -1.04 2.07 -6.02
CA GLY A 45 0.11 1.19 -5.97
C GLY A 45 0.81 1.16 -7.31
N TYR A 46 2.12 1.07 -7.31
CA TYR A 46 2.91 0.80 -8.51
C TYR A 46 3.89 -0.31 -8.17
N ILE A 47 3.87 -1.40 -8.92
CA ILE A 47 4.79 -2.51 -8.78
C ILE A 47 5.74 -2.47 -9.98
N GLY A 48 7.04 -2.53 -9.72
CA GLY A 48 8.02 -2.50 -10.79
C GLY A 48 9.23 -3.38 -10.48
N GLU A 49 9.99 -3.73 -11.52
CA GLU A 49 11.25 -4.44 -11.44
C GLU A 49 12.43 -3.58 -11.89
N SER A 50 13.62 -3.92 -11.43
CA SER A 50 14.86 -3.32 -11.94
C SER A 50 16.05 -4.23 -11.67
N GLU A 51 17.09 -4.12 -12.50
CA GLU A 51 18.41 -4.71 -12.24
C GLU A 51 19.18 -3.96 -11.15
N GLY A 52 18.84 -2.69 -10.93
CA GLY A 52 19.33 -1.86 -9.84
C GLY A 52 18.18 -1.02 -9.30
N VAL A 53 17.52 -1.52 -8.25
CA VAL A 53 16.28 -0.93 -7.74
C VAL A 53 16.51 0.50 -7.23
N GLY A 54 17.62 0.74 -6.51
CA GLY A 54 17.94 2.06 -5.96
C GLY A 54 18.09 3.15 -7.01
N GLY A 55 18.80 2.84 -8.11
CA GLY A 55 18.93 3.74 -9.26
C GLY A 55 17.59 3.99 -9.96
N ARG A 56 16.74 2.96 -10.08
CA ARG A 56 15.41 3.07 -10.66
C ARG A 56 14.49 3.97 -9.82
N LEU A 57 14.54 3.81 -8.50
CA LEU A 57 13.77 4.64 -7.57
C LEU A 57 14.23 6.11 -7.60
N ALA A 58 15.51 6.37 -7.75
CA ALA A 58 16.02 7.74 -7.94
C ALA A 58 15.44 8.38 -9.21
N THR A 59 15.38 7.63 -10.32
CA THR A 59 14.73 8.08 -11.56
C THR A 59 13.25 8.38 -11.33
N HIS A 60 12.53 7.50 -10.63
CA HIS A 60 11.12 7.72 -10.30
C HIS A 60 10.91 8.91 -9.37
N SER A 61 11.85 9.17 -8.46
CA SER A 61 11.77 10.31 -7.55
C SER A 61 11.87 11.65 -8.29
N ALA A 62 12.52 11.69 -9.44
CA ALA A 62 12.62 12.87 -10.29
C ALA A 62 11.45 13.02 -11.27
N ASP A 63 10.62 11.97 -11.45
CA ASP A 63 9.51 11.94 -12.39
C ASP A 63 8.23 12.51 -11.74
N SER A 64 7.74 13.61 -12.28
CA SER A 64 6.50 14.25 -11.82
C SER A 64 5.26 13.38 -11.99
N ALA A 65 5.23 12.50 -13.00
CA ALA A 65 4.12 11.55 -13.21
C ALA A 65 4.00 10.52 -12.08
N ARG A 66 5.04 10.40 -11.25
CA ARG A 66 5.08 9.52 -10.08
C ARG A 66 5.16 10.27 -8.76
N SER A 67 4.62 11.49 -8.70
CA SER A 67 4.58 12.31 -7.48
C SER A 67 3.71 11.70 -6.37
N PHE A 68 2.80 10.79 -6.70
CA PHE A 68 1.83 10.20 -5.79
C PHE A 68 2.43 9.39 -4.64
N TRP A 69 3.59 8.76 -4.84
CA TRP A 69 4.11 7.79 -3.88
C TRP A 69 4.83 8.44 -2.70
N ASN A 70 4.54 7.92 -1.52
CA ASN A 70 5.12 8.33 -0.24
C ASN A 70 5.90 7.20 0.43
N ASP A 71 5.42 5.97 0.29
CA ASP A 71 5.99 4.77 0.91
C ASP A 71 6.52 3.81 -0.16
N THR A 72 7.63 3.15 0.17
CA THR A 72 8.34 2.24 -0.72
C THR A 72 8.63 0.94 -0.02
N GLY A 73 8.36 -0.18 -0.68
CA GLY A 73 8.87 -1.51 -0.33
C GLY A 73 9.81 -2.00 -1.42
N VAL A 74 10.99 -2.42 -1.05
CA VAL A 74 11.96 -3.06 -1.95
C VAL A 74 12.17 -4.49 -1.51
N LEU A 75 12.14 -5.41 -2.47
CA LEU A 75 12.26 -6.85 -2.27
C LEU A 75 13.41 -7.34 -3.15
N VAL A 76 14.47 -7.78 -2.51
CA VAL A 76 15.71 -8.28 -3.14
C VAL A 76 16.07 -9.64 -2.56
N SER A 77 16.98 -10.34 -3.22
CA SER A 77 17.58 -11.57 -2.65
C SER A 77 18.85 -11.22 -1.89
N LYS A 78 19.01 -11.79 -0.70
CA LYS A 78 20.27 -11.72 0.05
C LYS A 78 21.40 -12.45 -0.65
N ASP A 79 21.08 -13.53 -1.35
CA ASP A 79 22.05 -14.47 -1.96
C ASP A 79 22.47 -14.06 -3.36
N GLU A 80 22.07 -12.85 -3.84
CA GLU A 80 22.38 -12.32 -5.19
C GLU A 80 21.86 -13.21 -6.35
N ASN A 81 21.02 -14.19 -6.06
CA ASN A 81 20.51 -15.15 -7.04
C ASN A 81 19.33 -14.63 -7.85
N LEU A 82 18.79 -13.45 -7.51
CA LEU A 82 17.68 -12.86 -8.25
C LEU A 82 18.18 -12.19 -9.54
N THR A 83 17.79 -12.76 -10.67
CA THR A 83 18.09 -12.19 -12.00
C THR A 83 16.98 -11.27 -12.47
N LYS A 84 17.22 -10.51 -13.53
CA LYS A 84 16.20 -9.69 -14.20
C LYS A 84 14.98 -10.52 -14.64
N SER A 85 15.20 -11.73 -15.15
CA SER A 85 14.12 -12.62 -15.57
C SER A 85 13.27 -13.07 -14.38
N HIS A 86 13.90 -13.34 -13.24
CA HIS A 86 13.22 -13.63 -11.99
C HIS A 86 12.39 -12.41 -11.52
N ALA A 87 12.98 -11.22 -11.50
CA ALA A 87 12.30 -10.00 -11.09
C ALA A 87 11.08 -9.69 -11.97
N ARG A 88 11.18 -9.88 -13.29
CA ARG A 88 10.04 -9.74 -14.21
C ARG A 88 8.93 -10.74 -13.96
N TYR A 89 9.28 -11.99 -13.67
CA TYR A 89 8.29 -13.01 -13.33
C TYR A 89 7.54 -12.63 -12.05
N VAL A 90 8.26 -12.22 -11.00
CA VAL A 90 7.71 -11.79 -9.73
C VAL A 90 6.83 -10.54 -9.90
N GLU A 91 7.31 -9.50 -10.61
CA GLU A 91 6.53 -8.30 -10.91
C GLU A 91 5.19 -8.63 -11.54
N ALA A 92 5.20 -9.42 -12.62
CA ALA A 92 3.98 -9.77 -13.33
C ALA A 92 3.00 -10.58 -12.47
N ALA A 93 3.49 -11.48 -11.62
CA ALA A 93 2.67 -12.24 -10.69
C ALA A 93 2.07 -11.36 -9.59
N LEU A 94 2.85 -10.42 -9.05
CA LEU A 94 2.38 -9.48 -8.03
C LEU A 94 1.33 -8.51 -8.61
N ILE A 95 1.53 -7.98 -9.82
CA ILE A 95 0.54 -7.13 -10.51
C ILE A 95 -0.79 -7.89 -10.67
N ARG A 96 -0.75 -9.14 -11.13
CA ARG A 96 -1.96 -9.97 -11.24
C ARG A 96 -2.65 -10.18 -9.89
N ALA A 97 -1.87 -10.41 -8.83
CA ALA A 97 -2.42 -10.63 -7.49
C ALA A 97 -3.15 -9.40 -6.90
N VAL A 98 -2.80 -8.18 -7.35
CA VAL A 98 -3.47 -6.94 -6.91
C VAL A 98 -4.67 -6.60 -7.77
N SER A 99 -4.74 -7.06 -9.02
CA SER A 99 -5.78 -6.67 -9.98
C SER A 99 -7.21 -6.93 -9.48
N ASP A 100 -7.38 -7.88 -8.56
CA ASP A 100 -8.68 -8.22 -7.97
C ASP A 100 -9.00 -7.45 -6.68
N ASN A 101 -8.12 -6.54 -6.25
CA ASN A 101 -8.34 -5.77 -5.03
C ASN A 101 -8.94 -4.37 -5.35
N PRO A 102 -10.24 -4.14 -5.11
CA PRO A 102 -10.93 -2.91 -5.50
C PRO A 102 -10.47 -1.66 -4.72
N ARG A 103 -9.70 -1.84 -3.65
CA ARG A 103 -9.17 -0.73 -2.84
C ARG A 103 -7.93 -0.08 -3.44
N TRP A 104 -7.33 -0.75 -4.43
CA TRP A 104 -6.08 -0.32 -5.03
C TRP A 104 -6.25 -0.02 -6.51
N THR A 105 -5.64 1.04 -6.96
CA THR A 105 -5.46 1.36 -8.37
C THR A 105 -4.00 1.16 -8.73
N LEU A 106 -3.74 0.32 -9.75
CA LEU A 106 -2.39 0.15 -10.30
C LEU A 106 -2.32 0.79 -11.68
N PRO A 107 -1.63 1.92 -11.85
CA PRO A 107 -1.45 2.58 -13.14
C PRO A 107 -0.78 1.70 -14.20
N ASN A 108 -0.05 0.67 -13.77
CA ASN A 108 0.64 -0.28 -14.64
C ASN A 108 0.00 -1.67 -14.72
N ALA A 109 -1.25 -1.84 -14.26
CA ALA A 109 -1.97 -3.11 -14.33
C ALA A 109 -2.06 -3.68 -15.77
N ASN A 110 -2.13 -2.81 -16.76
CA ASN A 110 -2.27 -3.18 -18.18
C ASN A 110 -0.93 -3.48 -18.89
N ARG A 111 0.18 -3.52 -18.15
CA ARG A 111 1.53 -3.79 -18.69
C ARG A 111 2.20 -4.98 -18.01
N PRO A 112 1.55 -6.14 -17.84
CA PRO A 112 2.28 -7.32 -17.42
C PRO A 112 3.31 -7.65 -18.50
N SER A 113 4.55 -7.88 -18.09
CA SER A 113 5.59 -8.35 -19.02
C SER A 113 5.11 -9.65 -19.68
N ASN A 114 5.03 -9.68 -21.01
CA ASN A 114 4.71 -10.89 -21.78
C ASN A 114 5.74 -12.02 -21.57
N ASP A 115 6.88 -11.73 -20.94
CA ASP A 115 7.96 -12.68 -20.66
C ASP A 115 7.81 -13.43 -19.33
N ALA A 116 6.76 -13.15 -18.55
CA ALA A 116 6.53 -13.77 -17.24
C ALA A 116 6.39 -15.32 -17.27
N GLY A 117 6.31 -15.94 -18.44
CA GLY A 117 6.13 -17.39 -18.60
C GLY A 117 7.38 -18.18 -18.99
N LYS A 118 8.53 -17.54 -19.17
CA LYS A 118 9.71 -18.18 -19.81
C LYS A 118 10.76 -18.73 -18.83
N LEU A 119 10.49 -18.73 -17.51
CA LEU A 119 11.43 -19.32 -16.57
C LEU A 119 11.41 -20.87 -16.63
N PRO A 120 12.57 -21.52 -16.50
CA PRO A 120 12.64 -22.96 -16.28
C PRO A 120 11.81 -23.37 -15.05
N LEU A 121 11.32 -24.63 -15.06
CA LEU A 121 10.44 -25.10 -13.97
C LEU A 121 11.04 -24.94 -12.56
N PRO A 122 12.32 -25.29 -12.31
CA PRO A 122 12.92 -25.09 -10.99
C PRO A 122 12.90 -23.63 -10.53
N ASP A 123 13.22 -22.70 -11.45
CA ASP A 123 13.22 -21.25 -11.16
C ASP A 123 11.81 -20.75 -10.88
N ARG A 124 10.79 -21.25 -11.59
CA ARG A 124 9.40 -20.89 -11.30
C ARG A 124 8.98 -21.30 -9.90
N VAL A 125 9.28 -22.51 -9.49
CA VAL A 125 8.97 -23.00 -8.14
C VAL A 125 9.63 -22.10 -7.07
N ALA A 126 10.89 -21.74 -7.26
CA ALA A 126 11.61 -20.86 -6.35
C ALA A 126 10.99 -19.43 -6.32
N MET A 127 10.56 -18.94 -7.48
CA MET A 127 9.94 -17.61 -7.56
C MET A 127 8.51 -17.59 -7.03
N ASP A 128 7.76 -18.68 -7.14
CA ASP A 128 6.43 -18.79 -6.52
C ASP A 128 6.54 -18.75 -4.99
N GLU A 129 7.54 -19.42 -4.40
CA GLU A 129 7.84 -19.29 -2.97
C GLU A 129 8.24 -17.84 -2.61
N PHE A 130 9.08 -17.22 -3.41
CA PHE A 130 9.47 -15.80 -3.23
C PHE A 130 8.26 -14.86 -3.26
N ILE A 131 7.30 -15.09 -4.17
CA ILE A 131 6.06 -14.31 -4.27
C ILE A 131 5.22 -14.46 -3.01
N ASP A 132 5.05 -15.66 -2.47
CA ASP A 132 4.25 -15.89 -1.28
C ASP A 132 4.90 -15.27 -0.02
N GLN A 133 6.22 -15.35 0.08
CA GLN A 133 6.97 -14.64 1.13
C GLN A 133 6.82 -13.10 0.96
N THR A 134 6.88 -12.60 -0.28
CA THR A 134 6.64 -11.18 -0.58
C THR A 134 5.28 -10.71 -0.09
N LYS A 135 4.21 -11.44 -0.41
CA LYS A 135 2.84 -11.09 0.03
C LYS A 135 2.75 -11.04 1.56
N THR A 136 3.39 -12.00 2.23
CA THR A 136 3.44 -12.05 3.70
C THR A 136 4.18 -10.84 4.28
N LEU A 137 5.35 -10.50 3.74
CA LEU A 137 6.15 -9.35 4.20
C LEU A 137 5.44 -8.03 3.95
N VAL A 138 4.84 -7.84 2.78
CA VAL A 138 4.05 -6.64 2.45
C VAL A 138 2.85 -6.49 3.39
N GLY A 139 2.17 -7.59 3.71
CA GLY A 139 1.11 -7.63 4.71
C GLY A 139 1.60 -7.27 6.12
N ALA A 140 2.78 -7.74 6.52
CA ALA A 140 3.39 -7.42 7.82
C ALA A 140 3.80 -5.94 7.94
N LEU A 141 4.07 -5.25 6.82
CA LEU A 141 4.29 -3.81 6.76
C LEU A 141 2.99 -2.99 6.91
N GLY A 142 1.84 -3.66 7.07
CA GLY A 142 0.53 -3.01 7.16
C GLY A 142 -0.11 -2.65 5.81
N TRP A 143 0.48 -3.08 4.72
CA TRP A 143 -0.05 -2.83 3.38
C TRP A 143 -0.94 -3.98 2.94
N ASP A 144 -2.25 -3.74 2.83
CA ASP A 144 -3.25 -4.75 2.45
C ASP A 144 -3.36 -4.97 0.93
N LEU A 145 -2.29 -4.67 0.20
CA LEU A 145 -2.19 -4.72 -1.26
C LEU A 145 -2.61 -6.08 -1.83
N PHE A 146 -2.21 -7.17 -1.19
CA PHE A 146 -2.47 -8.54 -1.61
C PHE A 146 -3.61 -9.23 -0.83
N LYS A 147 -4.35 -8.49 0.00
CA LYS A 147 -5.52 -9.04 0.68
C LYS A 147 -6.61 -9.36 -0.35
N VAL A 148 -6.98 -10.62 -0.42
CA VAL A 148 -8.15 -11.02 -1.21
C VAL A 148 -9.40 -10.55 -0.47
N VAL A 149 -10.08 -9.56 -1.00
CA VAL A 149 -11.41 -9.15 -0.52
C VAL A 149 -12.41 -10.20 -1.02
N ARG A 150 -12.66 -11.22 -0.21
CA ARG A 150 -13.71 -12.21 -0.49
C ARG A 150 -15.05 -11.63 -0.03
N GLY A 151 -15.89 -11.29 -0.98
CA GLY A 151 -17.28 -10.86 -0.75
C GLY A 151 -17.61 -9.54 -1.45
N PRO A 152 -18.89 -9.31 -1.76
CA PRO A 152 -19.34 -8.03 -2.26
C PRO A 152 -19.01 -6.97 -1.22
N VAL A 153 -18.45 -5.85 -1.66
CA VAL A 153 -18.41 -4.63 -0.85
C VAL A 153 -19.88 -4.28 -0.60
N ALA A 154 -20.42 -4.68 0.54
CA ALA A 154 -21.78 -4.38 0.89
C ALA A 154 -21.95 -2.86 0.88
N SER A 155 -22.78 -2.38 -0.03
CA SER A 155 -23.28 -1.01 0.02
C SER A 155 -23.88 -0.79 1.41
N PRO A 156 -23.71 0.39 2.03
CA PRO A 156 -24.19 0.65 3.39
C PRO A 156 -25.69 0.38 3.65
N ALA A 157 -26.45 0.09 2.60
CA ALA A 157 -27.89 -0.15 2.67
C ALA A 157 -28.29 -1.64 2.90
N GLN A 158 -27.35 -2.59 2.92
CA GLN A 158 -27.67 -4.04 3.07
C GLN A 158 -27.11 -4.70 4.34
N ALA A 159 -26.67 -3.91 5.32
CA ALA A 159 -26.14 -4.43 6.59
C ALA A 159 -27.23 -4.78 7.63
N ALA A 160 -28.47 -5.02 7.22
CA ALA A 160 -29.59 -5.16 8.15
C ALA A 160 -30.04 -6.58 8.45
N GLU A 161 -29.44 -7.65 7.90
CA GLU A 161 -29.81 -9.04 8.31
C GLU A 161 -28.66 -10.02 8.05
N ALA A 162 -27.79 -10.20 9.04
CA ALA A 162 -26.91 -11.37 9.14
C ALA A 162 -26.99 -11.95 10.56
N PRO A 163 -26.92 -13.29 10.73
CA PRO A 163 -27.13 -13.95 12.03
C PRO A 163 -26.00 -13.56 12.99
N LEU A 164 -26.38 -13.31 14.23
CA LEU A 164 -25.53 -13.00 15.37
C LEU A 164 -24.50 -14.12 15.61
N LEU A 165 -23.26 -13.94 15.17
CA LEU A 165 -22.13 -14.65 15.70
C LEU A 165 -21.66 -13.96 17.00
N PRO A 166 -21.06 -14.68 17.97
CA PRO A 166 -20.75 -14.13 19.28
C PRO A 166 -19.80 -12.94 19.16
N SER A 167 -20.17 -11.87 19.85
CA SER A 167 -19.45 -10.60 19.92
C SER A 167 -17.95 -10.81 20.23
N PRO A 168 -17.02 -10.32 19.39
CA PRO A 168 -15.63 -10.22 19.81
C PRO A 168 -15.52 -9.17 20.92
N ALA A 169 -14.66 -9.47 21.88
CA ALA A 169 -14.34 -8.63 23.03
C ALA A 169 -14.17 -7.15 22.65
N ALA A 170 -14.60 -6.28 23.56
CA ALA A 170 -14.63 -4.83 23.51
C ALA A 170 -13.74 -4.20 22.43
N ALA A 171 -14.37 -3.59 21.41
CA ALA A 171 -13.67 -2.86 20.36
C ALA A 171 -12.66 -1.89 21.00
N GLU A 172 -11.38 -2.11 20.75
CA GLU A 172 -10.32 -1.24 21.24
C GLU A 172 -10.60 0.18 20.81
N ARG A 173 -10.73 1.08 21.78
CA ARG A 173 -10.94 2.50 21.53
C ARG A 173 -9.61 3.23 21.69
N PHE A 174 -9.33 4.10 20.76
CA PHE A 174 -8.15 4.94 20.77
C PHE A 174 -8.57 6.40 20.88
N SER A 175 -7.93 7.15 21.75
CA SER A 175 -8.13 8.60 21.85
C SER A 175 -6.89 9.34 21.34
N PHE A 176 -7.13 10.34 20.51
CA PHE A 176 -6.11 11.24 19.97
C PHE A 176 -6.40 12.66 20.44
N ARG A 177 -5.56 13.22 21.30
CA ARG A 177 -5.74 14.56 21.87
C ARG A 177 -4.54 15.43 21.60
N GLY A 178 -4.79 16.68 21.25
CA GLY A 178 -3.77 17.68 21.03
C GLY A 178 -4.34 19.07 20.91
N GLU A 179 -3.49 20.05 20.71
CA GLU A 179 -3.92 21.44 20.58
C GLU A 179 -4.85 21.62 19.36
N GLY A 180 -6.13 21.89 19.64
CA GLY A 180 -7.16 22.10 18.62
C GLY A 180 -7.76 20.85 18.00
N PHE A 181 -7.51 19.66 18.53
CA PHE A 181 -8.20 18.45 18.13
C PHE A 181 -8.41 17.48 19.30
N ASP A 182 -9.52 16.78 19.28
CA ASP A 182 -9.86 15.69 20.20
C ASP A 182 -10.68 14.68 19.44
N ALA A 183 -10.11 13.52 19.16
CA ALA A 183 -10.75 12.49 18.34
C ALA A 183 -10.74 11.14 19.04
N GLU A 184 -11.86 10.46 18.98
CA GLU A 184 -11.98 9.07 19.38
C GLU A 184 -12.14 8.19 18.15
N MET A 185 -11.44 7.07 18.14
CA MET A 185 -11.44 6.09 17.06
C MET A 185 -11.66 4.70 17.62
N LYS A 186 -12.24 3.83 16.81
CA LYS A 186 -12.35 2.39 17.06
C LYS A 186 -11.95 1.62 15.81
N ILE A 187 -11.45 0.40 16.00
CA ILE A 187 -11.21 -0.52 14.89
C ILE A 187 -12.52 -1.27 14.64
N GLY A 188 -13.02 -1.20 13.41
CA GLY A 188 -14.20 -1.96 12.99
C GLY A 188 -13.88 -3.44 12.72
N ALA A 189 -14.90 -4.24 12.48
CA ALA A 189 -14.79 -5.68 12.32
C ALA A 189 -13.93 -6.13 11.12
N SER A 190 -13.80 -5.29 10.10
CA SER A 190 -12.94 -5.51 8.92
C SER A 190 -11.56 -4.83 9.03
N GLY A 191 -11.21 -4.30 10.19
CA GLY A 191 -9.95 -3.61 10.45
C GLY A 191 -9.93 -2.14 9.99
N GLU A 192 -11.08 -1.58 9.61
CA GLU A 192 -11.21 -0.16 9.27
C GLU A 192 -11.14 0.72 10.53
N ILE A 193 -10.51 1.87 10.39
CA ILE A 193 -10.48 2.89 11.45
C ILE A 193 -11.73 3.75 11.34
N ILE A 194 -12.58 3.70 12.37
CA ILE A 194 -13.81 4.48 12.44
C ILE A 194 -13.61 5.62 13.44
N VAL A 195 -13.66 6.85 12.95
CA VAL A 195 -13.68 8.04 13.82
C VAL A 195 -15.10 8.21 14.34
N THR A 196 -15.24 8.31 15.67
CA THR A 196 -16.58 8.37 16.30
C THR A 196 -17.16 9.78 16.24
N SER A 197 -18.49 9.83 16.23
CA SER A 197 -19.22 11.10 16.31
C SER A 197 -18.84 11.87 17.57
N GLY A 198 -18.73 13.19 17.45
CA GLY A 198 -18.27 14.08 18.54
C GLY A 198 -16.78 14.37 18.51
N SER A 199 -16.00 13.70 17.65
CA SER A 199 -14.58 14.02 17.46
C SER A 199 -14.40 15.43 16.90
N LYS A 200 -13.40 16.15 17.43
CA LYS A 200 -13.07 17.53 17.03
C LYS A 200 -11.82 17.55 16.17
N ALA A 201 -11.84 18.23 15.05
CA ALA A 201 -10.70 18.45 14.18
C ALA A 201 -10.33 19.95 14.13
N ARG A 202 -9.06 20.26 13.88
CA ARG A 202 -8.61 21.66 13.70
C ARG A 202 -9.42 22.34 12.60
N LEU A 203 -9.82 23.58 12.85
CA LEU A 203 -10.58 24.39 11.89
C LEU A 203 -9.71 24.78 10.68
N ARG A 204 -8.46 25.09 10.90
CA ARG A 204 -7.52 25.53 9.85
C ARG A 204 -6.56 24.40 9.46
N THR A 205 -6.30 24.29 8.17
CA THR A 205 -5.26 23.43 7.61
C THR A 205 -3.92 24.14 7.61
N THR A 206 -2.83 23.40 7.79
CA THR A 206 -1.47 23.96 7.68
C THR A 206 -1.02 23.96 6.21
N PRO A 207 -0.09 24.83 5.79
CA PRO A 207 0.42 24.86 4.42
C PRO A 207 1.08 23.55 3.98
N THR A 208 1.51 22.72 4.92
CA THR A 208 2.19 21.45 4.69
C THR A 208 1.25 20.25 4.56
N ILE A 209 -0.06 20.48 4.68
CA ILE A 209 -1.04 19.38 4.59
C ILE A 209 -1.13 18.85 3.14
N PRO A 210 -1.14 17.52 2.91
CA PRO A 210 -1.29 16.97 1.57
C PRO A 210 -2.60 17.44 0.90
N LYS A 211 -2.55 17.72 -0.40
CA LYS A 211 -3.72 18.18 -1.17
C LYS A 211 -4.91 17.22 -1.07
N GLY A 212 -4.65 15.89 -1.09
CA GLY A 212 -5.69 14.87 -0.91
C GLY A 212 -6.43 14.98 0.44
N THR A 213 -5.72 15.35 1.52
CA THR A 213 -6.35 15.59 2.83
C THR A 213 -7.25 16.81 2.81
N VAL A 214 -6.87 17.87 2.07
CA VAL A 214 -7.71 19.06 1.90
C VAL A 214 -8.99 18.70 1.14
N ALA A 215 -8.87 17.95 0.05
CA ALA A 215 -10.00 17.49 -0.74
C ALA A 215 -10.94 16.58 0.06
N MET A 216 -10.40 15.64 0.82
CA MET A 216 -11.17 14.78 1.74
C MET A 216 -11.94 15.61 2.76
N ARG A 217 -11.28 16.60 3.36
CA ARG A 217 -11.93 17.50 4.33
C ARG A 217 -13.09 18.26 3.71
N GLN A 218 -12.91 18.81 2.51
CA GLN A 218 -13.96 19.51 1.79
C GLN A 218 -15.15 18.59 1.52
N MET A 219 -14.89 17.38 1.02
CA MET A 219 -15.93 16.38 0.79
C MET A 219 -16.73 16.04 2.06
N LEU A 220 -16.06 15.91 3.21
CA LEU A 220 -16.71 15.64 4.50
C LEU A 220 -17.57 16.83 4.97
N GLN A 221 -17.14 18.06 4.68
CA GLN A 221 -17.92 19.28 4.93
C GLN A 221 -19.16 19.33 4.04
N ASP A 222 -19.01 19.09 2.75
CA ASP A 222 -20.10 19.11 1.76
C ASP A 222 -21.17 18.05 2.07
N ARG A 223 -20.74 16.89 2.61
CA ARG A 223 -21.63 15.81 3.07
C ARG A 223 -22.22 16.06 4.47
N GLY A 224 -21.90 17.16 5.14
CA GLY A 224 -22.40 17.48 6.47
C GLY A 224 -21.87 16.57 7.59
N VAL A 225 -20.84 15.76 7.31
CA VAL A 225 -20.17 14.89 8.30
C VAL A 225 -19.26 15.73 9.19
N LEU A 226 -18.52 16.69 8.60
CA LEU A 226 -17.67 17.63 9.31
C LEU A 226 -18.38 18.98 9.36
N LYS A 227 -18.75 19.45 10.56
CA LYS A 227 -19.44 20.72 10.76
C LYS A 227 -18.49 21.73 11.44
N PRO A 228 -18.50 23.00 11.06
CA PRO A 228 -17.87 24.04 11.86
C PRO A 228 -18.58 24.13 13.22
N MET A 229 -17.80 24.24 14.28
CA MET A 229 -18.30 24.53 15.64
C MET A 229 -18.18 26.02 15.89
#